data_64b97c30cac904c4d67f1a6ed08a3973
#
_entry.id   64b97c30cac904c4d67f1a6ed08a3973
#
_cell.length_a   1.000
_cell.length_b   1.000
_cell.length_c   1.000
_cell.angle_alpha   90.00
_cell.angle_beta   90.00
_cell.angle_gamma   90.00
#
_symmetry.space_group_name_H-M   'P 1'
#
loop_
_entity.id
_entity.type
_entity.pdbx_description
1 polymer ?
#
loop_
_entity_poly.entity_id
_entity_poly.type
_entity_poly.pdbx_seq_one_letter_code
_entity_poly.pdbx_strand_id
1 'polypeptide(L)' 'MQQTDPVIHSDPEIMGGTPVFVGTRVPLATLLDYLEAGQPLSEFLEDFPTVTREQAVAALEQAKEALLARARPA' A
#
# COMPACT_ATOMS: atom_id res chain seq x y z
N MET A 1 20.83 -0.90 13.12
CA MET A 1 19.81 -1.69 12.55
C MET A 1 18.62 -0.89 12.12
N GLN A 2 18.25 -1.08 10.94
CA GLN A 2 17.22 -0.31 10.33
C GLN A 2 15.87 -0.87 10.67
N GLN A 3 15.03 -0.04 11.17
CA GLN A 3 13.69 -0.44 11.50
C GLN A 3 12.75 0.18 10.48
N THR A 4 12.09 -0.65 9.73
CA THR A 4 11.16 -0.15 8.74
C THR A 4 9.78 -0.08 9.36
N ASP A 5 9.23 1.11 9.45
CA ASP A 5 7.89 1.26 9.97
C ASP A 5 6.89 0.63 9.01
N PRO A 6 5.87 -0.04 9.53
CA PRO A 6 4.85 -0.56 8.65
C PRO A 6 4.11 0.59 7.99
N VAL A 7 3.89 0.48 6.69
CA VAL A 7 3.15 1.48 5.95
C VAL A 7 1.70 1.07 5.78
N ILE A 8 1.42 -0.23 5.97
CA ILE A 8 0.09 -0.80 5.85
C ILE A 8 -0.22 -1.55 7.13
N HIS A 9 -1.44 -1.42 7.62
CA HIS A 9 -1.85 -2.20 8.78
C HIS A 9 -3.32 -2.58 8.65
N SER A 10 -3.74 -3.57 9.43
CA SER A 10 -5.14 -3.98 9.54
C SER A 10 -5.60 -3.71 10.96
N ASP A 11 -6.75 -3.08 11.07
CA ASP A 11 -7.35 -2.79 12.37
C ASP A 11 -8.82 -3.20 12.27
N PRO A 12 -9.28 -4.11 13.14
CA PRO A 12 -10.68 -4.55 13.04
C PRO A 12 -11.68 -3.42 13.14
N GLU A 13 -11.28 -2.29 13.72
CA GLU A 13 -12.16 -1.14 13.85
C GLU A 13 -12.14 -0.24 12.63
N ILE A 14 -11.25 -0.50 11.68
CA ILE A 14 -11.16 0.27 10.46
C ILE A 14 -11.57 -0.64 9.32
N MET A 15 -12.74 -0.39 8.74
CA MET A 15 -13.24 -1.10 7.58
C MET A 15 -13.19 -2.63 7.77
N GLY A 16 -13.45 -3.09 9.01
CA GLY A 16 -13.54 -4.51 9.26
C GLY A 16 -12.24 -5.26 9.14
N GLY A 17 -11.11 -4.57 9.28
CA GLY A 17 -9.81 -5.21 9.19
C GLY A 17 -9.18 -5.17 7.81
N THR A 18 -9.77 -4.44 6.88
CA THR A 18 -9.16 -4.25 5.57
C THR A 18 -7.82 -3.57 5.71
N PRO A 19 -6.75 -4.10 5.06
CA PRO A 19 -5.45 -3.45 5.12
C PRO A 19 -5.52 -2.05 4.53
N VAL A 20 -5.09 -1.06 5.30
CA VAL A 20 -5.13 0.35 4.89
C VAL A 20 -3.78 0.98 5.15
N PHE A 21 -3.55 2.12 4.49
CA PHE A 21 -2.36 2.92 4.78
C PHE A 21 -2.44 3.46 6.20
N VAL A 22 -1.34 3.35 6.92
CA VAL A 22 -1.29 3.79 8.32
C VAL A 22 -1.70 5.25 8.40
N GLY A 23 -2.60 5.55 9.35
CA GLY A 23 -3.09 6.90 9.55
C GLY A 23 -4.21 7.31 8.61
N THR A 24 -4.68 6.40 7.78
CA THR A 24 -5.76 6.70 6.83
C THR A 24 -6.79 5.58 6.85
N ARG A 25 -7.86 5.78 6.10
CA ARG A 25 -8.82 4.71 5.84
C ARG A 25 -8.75 4.24 4.39
N VAL A 26 -7.66 4.54 3.70
CA VAL A 26 -7.51 4.20 2.28
C VAL A 26 -6.93 2.80 2.17
N PRO A 27 -7.65 1.86 1.56
CA PRO A 27 -7.15 0.49 1.44
C PRO A 27 -5.98 0.40 0.46
N LEU A 28 -5.05 -0.49 0.77
CA LEU A 28 -3.97 -0.76 -0.17
C LEU A 28 -4.52 -1.24 -1.51
N ALA A 29 -5.59 -2.04 -1.47
CA ALA A 29 -6.17 -2.55 -2.71
C ALA A 29 -6.59 -1.44 -3.66
N THR A 30 -6.99 -0.29 -3.13
CA THR A 30 -7.40 0.82 -3.98
C THR A 30 -6.23 1.32 -4.83
N LEU A 31 -5.04 1.41 -4.23
CA LEU A 31 -3.87 1.81 -5.02
C LEU A 31 -3.60 0.80 -6.13
N LEU A 32 -3.67 -0.48 -5.80
CA LEU A 32 -3.38 -1.50 -6.80
C LEU A 32 -4.44 -1.50 -7.89
N ASP A 33 -5.70 -1.24 -7.53
CA ASP A 33 -6.77 -1.15 -8.52
C ASP A 33 -6.51 -0.02 -9.52
N TYR A 34 -6.04 1.12 -9.03
CA TYR A 34 -5.70 2.23 -9.93
C TYR A 34 -4.65 1.82 -10.93
N LEU A 35 -3.59 1.18 -10.44
CA LEU A 35 -2.49 0.80 -11.31
C LEU A 35 -2.90 -0.29 -12.30
N GLU A 36 -3.74 -1.22 -11.84
CA GLU A 36 -4.24 -2.27 -12.72
C GLU A 36 -5.11 -1.70 -13.83
N ALA A 37 -5.81 -0.61 -13.55
CA ALA A 37 -6.64 0.04 -14.56
C ALA A 37 -5.83 0.94 -15.48
N GLY A 38 -4.51 1.00 -15.31
CA GLY A 38 -3.67 1.82 -16.15
C GLY A 38 -3.58 3.26 -15.72
N GLN A 39 -4.04 3.60 -14.53
CA GLN A 39 -4.00 4.96 -14.05
C GLN A 39 -2.68 5.26 -13.38
N PRO A 40 -2.12 6.45 -13.57
CA PRO A 40 -0.84 6.76 -12.94
C PRO A 40 -0.97 6.96 -11.44
N LEU A 41 0.15 6.76 -10.76
CA LEU A 41 0.18 6.96 -9.31
C LEU A 41 -0.26 8.38 -8.93
N SER A 42 0.07 9.37 -9.74
CA SER A 42 -0.32 10.73 -9.43
C SER A 42 -1.82 10.90 -9.33
N GLU A 43 -2.58 10.17 -10.15
CA GLU A 43 -4.02 10.22 -10.09
C GLU A 43 -4.53 9.68 -8.75
N PHE A 44 -3.96 8.57 -8.31
CA PHE A 44 -4.33 8.01 -7.02
C PHE A 44 -4.04 9.00 -5.90
N LEU A 45 -2.88 9.65 -5.96
CA LEU A 45 -2.51 10.59 -4.90
C LEU A 45 -3.41 11.82 -4.89
N GLU A 46 -3.89 12.25 -6.04
CA GLU A 46 -4.82 13.37 -6.10
C GLU A 46 -6.16 13.02 -5.49
N ASP A 47 -6.62 11.80 -5.74
CA ASP A 47 -7.92 11.38 -5.24
C ASP A 47 -7.89 11.05 -3.76
N PHE A 48 -6.73 10.66 -3.24
CA PHE A 48 -6.58 10.27 -1.84
C PHE A 48 -5.44 11.04 -1.20
N PRO A 49 -5.66 12.34 -0.94
CA PRO A 49 -4.56 13.20 -0.47
C PRO A 49 -4.06 12.87 0.93
N THR A 50 -4.76 12.02 1.67
CA THR A 50 -4.24 11.58 2.97
C THR A 50 -3.10 10.59 2.85
N VAL A 51 -2.89 10.02 1.67
CA VAL A 51 -1.77 9.12 1.42
C VAL A 51 -0.66 9.93 0.77
N THR A 52 0.54 9.87 1.35
CA THR A 52 1.67 10.57 0.75
C THR A 52 2.31 9.72 -0.34
N ARG A 53 3.07 10.38 -1.21
CA ARG A 53 3.80 9.65 -2.24
C ARG A 53 4.77 8.65 -1.61
N GLU A 54 5.43 9.05 -0.53
CA GLU A 54 6.35 8.15 0.15
C GLU A 54 5.65 6.89 0.66
N GLN A 55 4.45 7.06 1.21
CA GLN A 55 3.70 5.91 1.68
C GLN A 55 3.33 4.99 0.51
N ALA A 56 2.88 5.56 -0.59
CA ALA A 56 2.48 4.76 -1.74
C ALA A 56 3.66 4.01 -2.31
N VAL A 57 4.81 4.67 -2.46
CA VAL A 57 6.00 4.03 -3.00
C VAL A 57 6.50 2.96 -2.05
N ALA A 58 6.49 3.23 -0.74
CA ALA A 58 6.93 2.23 0.23
C ALA A 58 6.04 0.99 0.18
N ALA A 59 4.73 1.19 0.00
CA ALA A 59 3.81 0.06 -0.09
C ALA A 59 4.11 -0.78 -1.32
N LEU A 60 4.40 -0.13 -2.44
CA LEU A 60 4.73 -0.86 -3.66
C LEU A 60 6.04 -1.62 -3.50
N GLU A 61 7.02 -1.02 -2.82
CA GLU A 61 8.28 -1.70 -2.56
C GLU A 61 8.07 -2.93 -1.70
N GLN A 62 7.27 -2.81 -0.66
CA GLN A 62 7.03 -3.94 0.21
C GLN A 62 6.26 -5.04 -0.51
N ALA A 63 5.32 -4.66 -1.37
CA ALA A 63 4.59 -5.64 -2.16
C ALA A 63 5.52 -6.36 -3.13
N LYS A 64 6.44 -5.61 -3.74
CA LYS A 64 7.40 -6.20 -4.65
C LYS A 64 8.27 -7.22 -3.92
N GLU A 65 8.77 -6.85 -2.75
CA GLU A 65 9.62 -7.75 -2.00
C GLU A 65 8.88 -9.00 -1.55
N ALA A 66 7.62 -8.85 -1.17
CA ALA A 66 6.82 -9.99 -0.76
C ALA A 66 6.61 -10.95 -1.93
N LEU A 67 6.34 -10.41 -3.11
CA LEU A 67 6.14 -11.25 -4.28
C LEU A 67 7.42 -11.95 -4.70
N LEU A 68 8.54 -11.24 -4.65
CA LEU A 68 9.81 -11.85 -5.03
C LEU A 68 10.20 -12.94 -4.06
N ALA A 69 9.93 -12.74 -2.77
CA ALA A 69 10.23 -13.76 -1.79
C ALA A 69 9.39 -15.02 -2.02
N ARG A 70 8.13 -14.84 -2.42
CA ARG A 70 7.26 -15.97 -2.68
C ARG A 70 7.61 -16.71 -3.95
N ALA A 71 8.12 -15.98 -4.94
CA ALA A 71 8.45 -16.59 -6.23
C ALA A 71 9.83 -17.23 -6.21
N ARG A 72 10.59 -17.02 -5.15
CA ARG A 72 11.94 -17.56 -5.08
C ARG A 72 11.89 -19.07 -5.00
N PRO A 73 12.73 -19.75 -5.80
CA PRO A 73 12.75 -21.22 -5.72
C PRO A 73 13.24 -21.71 -4.38
N ALA A 74 12.71 -22.84 -3.98
CA ALA A 74 13.07 -23.43 -2.70
C ALA A 74 14.52 -23.91 -2.68
#